data_08c52c904615f12ef336634485a158ed
#
_entry.id   08c52c904615f12ef336634485a158ed
#
_cell.length_a   1.000
_cell.length_b   1.000
_cell.length_c   1.000
_cell.angle_alpha   90.00
_cell.angle_beta   90.00
_cell.angle_gamma   90.00
#
_symmetry.space_group_name_H-M   'P 1'
#
loop_
_entity.id
_entity.type
_entity.pdbx_description
1 polymer ?
#
loop_
_entity_poly.entity_id
_entity_poly.type
_entity_poly.pdbx_seq_one_letter_code
_entity_poly.pdbx_strand_id
1 'polypeptide(L)' 'MNKKFNLIRVTTYNNIEIDSVIMENQDLTVVMSKMDDMLKSDNLEIVEHSYDFCGTEIIYHTTDDNIIYCVVEVKNG' A
#
# COMPACT_ATOMS: atom_id res chain seq x y z
N MET A 1 4.47 -9.35 -20.47
CA MET A 1 4.04 -7.99 -20.11
C MET A 1 4.24 -7.76 -18.63
N ASN A 2 4.85 -6.66 -18.31
CA ASN A 2 5.13 -6.32 -16.92
C ASN A 2 3.90 -5.66 -16.30
N LYS A 3 3.49 -6.18 -15.17
CA LYS A 3 2.44 -5.55 -14.39
C LYS A 3 3.01 -4.33 -13.68
N LYS A 4 2.19 -3.30 -13.57
CA LYS A 4 2.53 -2.08 -12.85
C LYS A 4 1.59 -1.92 -11.66
N PHE A 5 2.05 -1.22 -10.65
CA PHE A 5 1.34 -1.09 -9.39
C PHE A 5 1.38 0.34 -8.87
N ASN A 6 0.36 0.67 -8.10
CA ASN A 6 0.30 1.91 -7.35
C ASN A 6 0.48 1.58 -5.87
N LEU A 7 1.11 2.48 -5.14
CA LEU A 7 1.23 2.40 -3.69
C LEU A 7 0.40 3.51 -3.06
N ILE A 8 -0.53 3.13 -2.22
CA ILE A 8 -1.45 4.08 -1.56
C ILE A 8 -1.33 3.88 -0.06
N ARG A 9 -1.12 4.96 0.67
CA ARG A 9 -1.18 4.94 2.13
C ARG A 9 -2.55 5.45 2.55
N VAL A 10 -3.25 4.68 3.36
CA VAL A 10 -4.54 5.05 3.92
C VAL A 10 -4.36 5.33 5.40
N THR A 11 -4.68 6.55 5.81
CA THR A 11 -4.59 6.97 7.21
C THR A 11 -6.01 7.26 7.71
N THR A 12 -6.37 6.67 8.84
CA THR A 12 -7.67 6.90 9.46
C THR A 12 -7.50 7.92 10.57
N TYR A 13 -8.26 8.98 10.51
CA TYR A 13 -8.23 10.04 11.53
C TYR A 13 -9.67 10.44 11.87
N ASN A 14 -10.07 10.30 13.13
CA ASN A 14 -11.44 10.59 13.59
C ASN A 14 -12.50 9.88 12.73
N ASN A 15 -12.26 8.60 12.42
CA ASN A 15 -13.14 7.77 11.58
C ASN A 15 -13.24 8.22 10.12
N ILE A 16 -12.32 9.09 9.69
CA ILE A 16 -12.24 9.52 8.30
C ILE A 16 -10.99 8.90 7.70
N GLU A 17 -11.15 8.23 6.55
CA GLU A 17 -10.03 7.66 5.82
C GLU A 17 -9.49 8.67 4.81
N ILE A 18 -8.18 8.87 4.84
CA ILE A 18 -7.49 9.76 3.91
C ILE A 18 -6.52 8.92 3.10
N ASP A 19 -6.72 8.90 1.80
CA ASP A 19 -5.87 8.16 0.87
C ASP A 19 -4.78 9.07 0.34
N SER A 20 -3.54 8.61 0.42
CA SER A 20 -2.39 9.33 -0.15
C SER A 20 -1.72 8.43 -1.16
N VAL A 21 -1.71 8.84 -2.42
CA VAL A 21 -1.04 8.09 -3.49
C VAL A 21 0.45 8.39 -3.39
N ILE A 22 1.24 7.38 -3.06
CA ILE A 22 2.69 7.52 -2.86
C ILE A 22 3.44 7.30 -4.17
N MET A 23 3.03 6.29 -4.93
CA MET A 23 3.63 5.94 -6.21
C MET A 23 2.56 5.48 -7.17
N GLU A 24 2.76 5.75 -8.45
CA GLU A 24 1.86 5.29 -9.49
C GLU A 24 2.63 4.61 -10.61
N ASN A 25 2.05 3.53 -11.12
CA ASN A 25 2.49 2.90 -12.37
C ASN A 25 3.96 2.49 -12.36
N GLN A 26 4.37 1.82 -11.29
CA GLN A 26 5.75 1.36 -11.09
C GLN A 26 5.81 -0.16 -10.98
N ASP A 27 7.01 -0.70 -11.20
CA ASP A 27 7.25 -2.13 -11.01
C ASP A 27 7.03 -2.50 -9.53
N LEU A 28 6.61 -3.73 -9.30
CA LEU A 28 6.31 -4.21 -7.95
C LEU A 28 7.51 -4.05 -7.01
N THR A 29 8.71 -4.37 -7.49
CA THR A 29 9.93 -4.26 -6.67
C THR A 29 10.17 -2.83 -6.22
N VAL A 30 9.90 -1.85 -7.08
CA VAL A 30 10.05 -0.43 -6.76
C VAL A 30 9.04 0.00 -5.71
N VAL A 31 7.79 -0.43 -5.89
CA VAL A 31 6.70 -0.11 -4.96
C VAL A 31 6.97 -0.70 -3.58
N MET A 32 7.38 -1.97 -3.52
CA MET A 32 7.67 -2.65 -2.26
C MET A 32 8.87 -2.02 -1.54
N SER A 33 9.88 -1.62 -2.28
CA SER A 33 11.04 -0.93 -1.72
C SER A 33 10.66 0.41 -1.10
N LYS A 34 9.80 1.16 -1.78
CA LYS A 34 9.32 2.45 -1.26
C LYS A 34 8.49 2.26 0.00
N MET A 35 7.60 1.27 0.00
CA MET A 35 6.81 0.96 1.19
C MET A 35 7.71 0.61 2.38
N ASP A 36 8.73 -0.22 2.14
CA ASP A 36 9.67 -0.61 3.19
C ASP A 36 10.41 0.60 3.76
N ASP A 37 10.85 1.51 2.90
CA ASP A 37 11.51 2.74 3.32
C ASP A 37 10.59 3.62 4.19
N MET A 38 9.33 3.72 3.81
CA MET A 38 8.37 4.51 4.57
C MET A 38 8.06 3.88 5.92
N LEU A 39 7.93 2.57 5.96
CA LEU A 39 7.71 1.84 7.20
C LEU A 39 8.86 2.07 8.17
N LYS A 40 10.10 1.97 7.69
CA LYS A 40 11.28 2.19 8.52
C LYS A 40 11.36 3.63 9.00
N SER A 41 11.06 4.58 8.14
CA SER A 41 11.07 5.99 8.49
C SER A 41 10.08 6.33 9.59
N ASP A 42 8.91 5.68 9.57
CA ASP A 42 7.86 5.91 10.55
C ASP A 42 7.92 4.92 11.73
N ASN A 43 8.93 4.06 11.74
CA ASN A 43 9.13 3.05 12.79
C ASN A 43 7.91 2.11 12.90
N LEU A 44 7.40 1.69 11.75
CA LEU A 44 6.26 0.78 11.66
C LEU A 44 6.69 -0.57 11.09
N GLU A 45 5.94 -1.60 11.42
CA GLU A 45 6.13 -2.95 10.88
C GLU A 45 4.82 -3.46 10.32
N ILE A 46 4.90 -4.33 9.32
CA ILE A 46 3.73 -5.05 8.81
C ILE A 46 3.38 -6.16 9.78
N VAL A 47 2.13 -6.19 10.22
CA VAL A 47 1.65 -7.22 11.14
C VAL A 47 0.76 -8.24 10.46
N GLU A 48 0.16 -7.87 9.33
CA GLU A 48 -0.78 -8.73 8.62
C GLU A 48 -0.94 -8.22 7.20
N HIS A 49 -1.28 -9.10 6.27
CA HIS A 49 -1.67 -8.68 4.93
C HIS A 49 -2.92 -9.45 4.50
N SER A 50 -3.69 -8.82 3.64
CA SER A 50 -4.90 -9.43 3.08
C SER A 50 -5.02 -9.03 1.62
N TYR A 51 -5.86 -9.76 0.88
CA TYR A 51 -6.11 -9.51 -0.53
C TYR A 51 -7.55 -9.05 -0.70
N ASP A 52 -7.79 -8.23 -1.70
CA ASP A 52 -9.15 -7.89 -2.05
C ASP A 52 -9.82 -9.10 -2.72
N PHE A 53 -11.11 -8.98 -2.96
CA PHE A 53 -11.92 -10.07 -3.53
C PHE A 53 -11.40 -10.52 -4.90
N CYS A 54 -10.89 -9.60 -5.69
CA CYS A 54 -10.39 -9.90 -7.04
C CYS A 54 -8.92 -10.27 -7.08
N GLY A 55 -8.21 -10.14 -5.95
CA GLY A 55 -6.77 -10.44 -5.89
C GLY A 55 -5.89 -9.41 -6.57
N THR A 56 -6.42 -8.22 -6.87
CA THR A 56 -5.67 -7.15 -7.54
C THR A 56 -5.12 -6.11 -6.60
N GLU A 57 -5.48 -6.20 -5.33
CA GLU A 57 -5.01 -5.28 -4.31
C GLU A 57 -4.53 -6.07 -3.11
N ILE A 58 -3.37 -5.70 -2.59
CA ILE A 58 -2.85 -6.28 -1.36
C ILE A 58 -2.90 -5.17 -0.31
N ILE A 59 -3.52 -5.47 0.81
CA ILE A 59 -3.66 -4.52 1.92
C ILE A 59 -2.70 -4.95 3.01
N TYR A 60 -1.78 -4.06 3.39
CA TYR A 60 -0.79 -4.31 4.43
C TYR A 60 -1.17 -3.53 5.69
N HIS A 61 -1.45 -4.25 6.76
CA HIS A 61 -1.76 -3.68 8.06
C HIS A 61 -0.46 -3.48 8.83
N THR A 62 -0.34 -2.32 9.48
CA THR A 62 0.88 -1.97 10.21
C THR A 62 0.65 -2.04 11.72
N THR A 63 1.74 -1.85 12.47
CA THR A 63 1.68 -1.76 13.93
C THR A 63 0.87 -0.55 14.42
N ASP A 64 0.60 0.42 13.53
CA ASP A 64 -0.32 1.52 13.84
C ASP A 64 -1.68 1.18 13.20
N ASP A 65 -2.70 0.96 14.03
CA ASP A 65 -4.03 0.57 13.55
C ASP A 65 -4.66 1.59 12.60
N ASN A 66 -4.16 2.82 12.61
CA ASN A 66 -4.70 3.90 11.77
C ASN A 66 -3.98 4.05 10.44
N ILE A 67 -2.96 3.23 10.17
CA ILE A 67 -2.17 3.33 8.94
C ILE A 67 -2.13 1.98 8.26
N ILE A 68 -2.58 1.94 7.01
CA ILE A 68 -2.43 0.77 6.15
C ILE A 68 -1.83 1.20 4.82
N TYR A 69 -1.19 0.25 4.14
CA TYR A 69 -0.66 0.45 2.80
C TYR A 69 -1.38 -0.48 1.85
N CYS A 70 -1.74 0.04 0.69
CA CYS A 70 -2.39 -0.74 -0.35
C CYS A 70 -1.49 -0.76 -1.59
N VAL A 71 -1.23 -1.94 -2.10
CA VAL A 71 -0.50 -2.14 -3.35
C VAL A 71 -1.52 -2.62 -4.37
N VAL A 72 -1.82 -1.77 -5.35
CA VAL A 72 -2.92 -1.98 -6.29
C VAL A 72 -2.36 -2.18 -7.69
N GLU A 73 -2.76 -3.27 -8.34
CA GLU A 73 -2.35 -3.52 -9.71
C GLU A 73 -3.04 -2.54 -10.65
N VAL A 74 -2.24 -1.90 -11.52
CA VAL A 74 -2.76 -0.99 -12.53
C VAL A 74 -3.29 -1.81 -13.68
N LYS A 75 -4.55 -1.58 -14.01
CA LYS A 75 -5.18 -2.25 -15.14
C LYS A 75 -5.09 -1.37 -16.38
N ASN A 76 -4.44 -1.89 -17.39
CA ASN A 76 -4.41 -1.26 -18.70
C ASN A 76 -5.66 -1.71 -19.43
N GLY A 77 -6.60 -0.83 -19.49
CA GLY A 77 -7.90 -1.09 -20.04
C GLY A 77 -7.94 -1.25 -21.51
#